data_be318f829015886a9c92a72973999c36
#
_entry.id   be318f829015886a9c92a72973999c36
#
_cell.length_a   1.000
_cell.length_b   1.000
_cell.length_c   1.000
_cell.angle_alpha   90.00
_cell.angle_beta   90.00
_cell.angle_gamma   90.00
#
_symmetry.space_group_name_H-M   'P 1'
#
loop_
_entity.id
_entity.type
_entity.pdbx_description
1 polymer ?
#
loop_
_entity_poly.entity_id
_entity_poly.type
_entity_poly.pdbx_seq_one_letter_code
_entity_poly.pdbx_strand_id
1 'polypeptide(L)'
;MGPASVIVSGQIIGSSINYEVLDTTIVDYRFYRKIAGDKADVFKTELLKAHRFPENKGEKWAPLSIVWNRFGSTKKVRYFNEVIYLAEYLEDGISLNRNKIRRNSPKNTKQYYLELSNYEIPISEKIKASINFWRFGLYANESVVKDMSRLGILKSLATIIPGSILHFMDKYTSLGKTISDPKAKILKEQSKK
;
A
#
# COMPACT_ATOMS: atom_id res chain seq x y z
N MET A 1 6.41 -20.75 -4.84
CA MET A 1 5.39 -20.22 -5.77
C MET A 1 5.26 -18.74 -5.49
N GLY A 2 5.08 -17.93 -6.51
CA GLY A 2 4.96 -16.48 -6.43
C GLY A 2 3.59 -16.02 -6.92
N PRO A 3 3.35 -14.70 -6.88
CA PRO A 3 2.03 -14.14 -7.18
C PRO A 3 1.68 -14.29 -8.66
N ALA A 4 0.45 -14.72 -8.91
CA ALA A 4 -0.15 -14.80 -10.23
C ALA A 4 -1.19 -13.69 -10.42
N SER A 5 -1.58 -13.46 -11.67
CA SER A 5 -2.49 -12.37 -12.02
C SER A 5 -3.93 -12.64 -11.59
N VAL A 6 -4.67 -11.57 -11.33
CA VAL A 6 -6.09 -11.58 -10.94
C VAL A 6 -6.92 -11.00 -12.07
N ILE A 7 -8.05 -11.62 -12.38
CA ILE A 7 -9.03 -11.11 -13.34
C ILE A 7 -10.28 -10.60 -12.60
N VAL A 8 -10.77 -9.43 -13.03
CA VAL A 8 -12.09 -8.92 -12.67
C VAL A 8 -12.87 -8.69 -13.96
N SER A 9 -14.06 -9.26 -14.03
CA SER A 9 -14.95 -9.13 -15.22
C SER A 9 -14.26 -9.44 -16.54
N GLY A 10 -13.40 -10.47 -16.56
CA GLY A 10 -12.68 -10.90 -17.75
C GLY A 10 -11.44 -10.06 -18.13
N GLN A 11 -11.10 -9.05 -17.33
CA GLN A 11 -9.91 -8.22 -17.55
C GLN A 11 -8.86 -8.42 -16.46
N ILE A 12 -7.59 -8.51 -16.84
CA ILE A 12 -6.47 -8.58 -15.89
C ILE A 12 -6.34 -7.25 -15.17
N ILE A 13 -6.28 -7.31 -13.82
CA ILE A 13 -6.09 -6.13 -13.00
C ILE A 13 -4.61 -5.78 -12.93
N GLY A 14 -4.27 -4.58 -13.39
CA GLY A 14 -2.94 -4.01 -13.24
C GLY A 14 -2.20 -3.79 -14.55
N SER A 15 -0.88 -3.76 -14.47
CA SER A 15 -0.01 -3.55 -15.62
C SER A 15 0.00 -4.79 -16.52
N SER A 16 0.07 -4.58 -17.85
CA SER A 16 0.48 -5.65 -18.75
C SER A 16 1.91 -6.07 -18.43
N ILE A 17 2.17 -7.34 -18.52
CA ILE A 17 3.47 -7.94 -18.21
C ILE A 17 3.95 -8.76 -19.41
N ASN A 18 5.25 -8.65 -19.67
CA ASN A 18 5.92 -9.27 -20.81
C ASN A 18 6.88 -10.40 -20.41
N TYR A 19 6.64 -11.03 -19.27
CA TYR A 19 7.40 -12.18 -18.80
C TYR A 19 6.45 -13.37 -18.51
N GLU A 20 6.94 -14.58 -18.68
CA GLU A 20 6.27 -15.80 -18.20
C GLU A 20 6.63 -16.07 -16.74
N VAL A 21 7.93 -15.97 -16.43
CA VAL A 21 8.48 -16.11 -15.07
C VAL A 21 9.46 -14.98 -14.80
N LEU A 22 9.38 -14.38 -13.61
CA LEU A 22 10.29 -13.33 -13.17
C LEU A 22 10.71 -13.54 -11.72
N ASP A 23 12.02 -13.68 -11.48
CA ASP A 23 12.62 -13.75 -10.14
C ASP A 23 13.19 -12.38 -9.75
N THR A 24 12.52 -11.69 -8.83
CA THR A 24 12.95 -10.37 -8.37
C THR A 24 12.48 -10.09 -6.94
N THR A 25 12.96 -8.99 -6.34
CA THR A 25 12.45 -8.54 -5.05
C THR A 25 11.08 -7.85 -5.21
N ILE A 26 10.26 -7.83 -4.14
CA ILE A 26 8.99 -7.10 -4.15
C ILE A 26 9.23 -5.60 -4.38
N VAL A 27 10.32 -5.07 -3.83
CA VAL A 27 10.72 -3.67 -3.99
C VAL A 27 11.06 -3.36 -5.45
N ASP A 28 11.88 -4.18 -6.11
CA ASP A 28 12.19 -4.01 -7.54
C ASP A 28 10.92 -4.10 -8.39
N TYR A 29 10.10 -5.13 -8.15
CA TYR A 29 8.86 -5.37 -8.87
C TYR A 29 7.91 -4.16 -8.83
N ARG A 30 7.67 -3.61 -7.64
CA ARG A 30 6.69 -2.55 -7.41
C ARG A 30 7.21 -1.16 -7.73
N PHE A 31 8.45 -0.85 -7.37
CA PHE A 31 8.95 0.52 -7.37
C PHE A 31 9.87 0.85 -8.55
N TYR A 32 10.67 -0.10 -9.01
CA TYR A 32 11.56 0.12 -10.15
C TYR A 32 10.92 -0.31 -11.46
N ARG A 33 10.33 -1.50 -11.52
CA ARG A 33 9.59 -1.97 -12.70
C ARG A 33 8.18 -1.41 -12.80
N LYS A 34 7.66 -0.79 -11.73
CA LYS A 34 6.33 -0.16 -11.66
C LYS A 34 5.18 -1.10 -12.04
N ILE A 35 5.34 -2.40 -11.78
CA ILE A 35 4.31 -3.38 -12.10
C ILE A 35 3.24 -3.33 -11.00
N ALA A 36 2.06 -2.84 -11.39
CA ALA A 36 0.91 -2.68 -10.53
C ALA A 36 -0.08 -3.85 -10.66
N GLY A 37 -1.12 -3.82 -9.83
CA GLY A 37 -2.22 -4.78 -9.84
C GLY A 37 -2.17 -5.76 -8.68
N ASP A 38 -3.32 -6.39 -8.46
CA ASP A 38 -3.47 -7.39 -7.41
C ASP A 38 -2.83 -8.71 -7.88
N LYS A 39 -2.24 -9.41 -6.94
CA LYS A 39 -1.57 -10.70 -7.18
C LYS A 39 -2.01 -11.70 -6.10
N ALA A 40 -2.02 -12.96 -6.47
CA ALA A 40 -2.19 -14.04 -5.52
C ALA A 40 -0.82 -14.37 -4.90
N ASP A 41 -0.66 -14.07 -3.64
CA ASP A 41 0.60 -14.24 -2.94
C ASP A 41 0.65 -15.56 -2.17
N VAL A 42 1.71 -16.34 -2.38
CA VAL A 42 1.97 -17.58 -1.65
C VAL A 42 3.35 -17.50 -1.00
N PHE A 43 3.41 -17.68 0.31
CA PHE A 43 4.63 -17.58 1.09
C PHE A 43 4.83 -18.82 1.99
N LYS A 44 6.10 -19.11 2.30
CA LYS A 44 6.42 -20.10 3.33
C LYS A 44 5.94 -19.59 4.68
N THR A 45 5.27 -20.45 5.46
CA THR A 45 4.68 -20.09 6.76
C THR A 45 5.73 -19.54 7.74
N GLU A 46 6.94 -20.10 7.75
CA GLU A 46 8.04 -19.66 8.61
C GLU A 46 8.44 -18.19 8.32
N LEU A 47 8.37 -17.79 7.05
CA LEU A 47 8.66 -16.41 6.64
C LEU A 47 7.63 -15.44 7.22
N LEU A 48 6.35 -15.81 7.17
CA LEU A 48 5.27 -14.99 7.76
C LEU A 48 5.35 -14.97 9.29
N LYS A 49 5.71 -16.08 9.93
CA LYS A 49 5.91 -16.12 11.39
C LYS A 49 7.06 -15.22 11.85
N ALA A 50 8.11 -15.09 11.05
CA ALA A 50 9.26 -14.22 11.34
C ALA A 50 8.93 -12.72 11.16
N HIS A 51 7.92 -12.37 10.36
CA HIS A 51 7.57 -10.99 10.02
C HIS A 51 6.10 -10.72 10.34
N ARG A 52 5.78 -10.53 11.62
CA ARG A 52 4.40 -10.32 12.08
C ARG A 52 3.84 -8.97 11.67
N PHE A 53 2.51 -8.91 11.54
CA PHE A 53 1.80 -7.65 11.40
C PHE A 53 1.93 -6.80 12.67
N PRO A 54 1.93 -5.46 12.55
CA PRO A 54 1.86 -4.61 13.73
C PRO A 54 0.49 -4.77 14.39
N GLU A 55 0.49 -4.91 15.72
CA GLU A 55 -0.72 -5.03 16.53
C GLU A 55 -0.83 -3.81 17.45
N ASN A 56 -1.54 -2.79 17.01
CA ASN A 56 -1.84 -1.61 17.81
C ASN A 56 -3.26 -1.71 18.39
N LYS A 57 -3.37 -1.58 19.70
CA LYS A 57 -4.66 -1.67 20.41
C LYS A 57 -5.67 -0.69 19.81
N GLY A 58 -6.85 -1.19 19.47
CA GLY A 58 -7.95 -0.43 18.86
C GLY A 58 -7.90 -0.32 17.34
N GLU A 59 -6.84 -0.73 16.68
CA GLU A 59 -6.75 -0.78 15.21
C GLU A 59 -7.05 -2.18 14.68
N LYS A 60 -7.92 -2.23 13.66
CA LYS A 60 -8.41 -3.51 13.09
C LYS A 60 -7.78 -3.86 11.76
N TRP A 61 -6.88 -3.01 11.24
CA TRP A 61 -6.31 -3.20 9.92
C TRP A 61 -4.84 -2.74 9.87
N ALA A 62 -4.06 -3.45 9.08
CA ALA A 62 -2.72 -3.05 8.67
C ALA A 62 -2.53 -3.32 7.17
N PRO A 63 -1.74 -2.50 6.45
CA PRO A 63 -1.41 -2.81 5.05
C PRO A 63 -0.70 -4.15 4.94
N LEU A 64 -1.19 -5.06 4.10
CA LEU A 64 -0.54 -6.35 3.84
C LEU A 64 0.92 -6.17 3.40
N SER A 65 1.16 -5.15 2.58
CA SER A 65 2.49 -4.81 2.07
C SER A 65 3.51 -4.44 3.16
N ILE A 66 3.10 -4.15 4.40
CA ILE A 66 4.07 -3.92 5.48
C ILE A 66 4.89 -5.19 5.77
N VAL A 67 4.23 -6.34 5.78
CA VAL A 67 4.87 -7.64 5.99
C VAL A 67 5.62 -8.07 4.74
N TRP A 68 4.98 -7.92 3.57
CA TRP A 68 5.58 -8.29 2.28
C TRP A 68 6.87 -7.53 2.01
N ASN A 69 6.92 -6.24 2.30
CA ASN A 69 8.11 -5.42 2.09
C ASN A 69 9.24 -5.77 3.05
N ARG A 70 8.97 -6.18 4.29
CA ARG A 70 10.00 -6.52 5.27
C ARG A 70 10.93 -7.64 4.79
N PHE A 71 10.40 -8.71 4.22
CA PHE A 71 11.22 -9.75 3.63
C PHE A 71 11.46 -9.56 2.14
N GLY A 72 10.53 -8.97 1.43
CA GLY A 72 10.61 -8.78 -0.02
C GLY A 72 11.53 -7.64 -0.45
N SER A 73 12.10 -6.87 0.47
CA SER A 73 13.19 -5.93 0.18
C SER A 73 14.52 -6.64 -0.10
N THR A 74 14.72 -7.81 0.47
CA THR A 74 16.01 -8.55 0.39
C THR A 74 15.87 -9.93 -0.26
N LYS A 75 14.72 -10.57 -0.14
CA LYS A 75 14.47 -11.92 -0.68
C LYS A 75 13.80 -11.84 -2.04
N LYS A 76 14.25 -12.67 -2.98
CA LYS A 76 13.60 -12.82 -4.28
C LYS A 76 12.29 -13.59 -4.14
N VAL A 77 11.31 -13.13 -4.90
CA VAL A 77 10.00 -13.75 -5.10
C VAL A 77 9.90 -14.14 -6.57
N ARG A 78 9.37 -15.31 -6.86
CA ARG A 78 9.11 -15.76 -8.23
C ARG A 78 7.71 -15.39 -8.63
N TYR A 79 7.60 -14.58 -9.67
CA TYR A 79 6.35 -14.13 -10.26
C TYR A 79 6.04 -14.96 -11.50
N PHE A 80 4.79 -15.43 -11.61
CA PHE A 80 4.27 -16.12 -12.78
C PHE A 80 3.23 -15.22 -13.45
N ASN A 81 3.23 -15.20 -14.79
CA ASN A 81 2.20 -14.51 -15.55
C ASN A 81 1.04 -15.46 -15.86
N GLU A 82 0.41 -15.96 -14.83
CA GLU A 82 -0.73 -16.87 -14.90
C GLU A 82 -1.93 -16.27 -14.19
N VAL A 83 -3.12 -16.58 -14.70
CA VAL A 83 -4.38 -16.23 -14.06
C VAL A 83 -4.82 -17.41 -13.22
N ILE A 84 -4.86 -17.25 -11.91
CA ILE A 84 -5.19 -18.35 -10.99
C ILE A 84 -6.49 -18.15 -10.21
N TYR A 85 -7.05 -16.94 -10.20
CA TYR A 85 -8.38 -16.72 -9.64
C TYR A 85 -9.09 -15.52 -10.26
N LEU A 86 -10.41 -15.53 -10.15
CA LEU A 86 -11.29 -14.42 -10.47
C LEU A 86 -11.62 -13.66 -9.18
N ALA A 87 -11.66 -12.35 -9.27
CA ALA A 87 -12.05 -11.51 -8.14
C ALA A 87 -13.17 -10.57 -8.55
N GLU A 88 -13.91 -10.12 -7.57
CA GLU A 88 -14.92 -9.08 -7.69
C GLU A 88 -14.66 -7.98 -6.67
N TYR A 89 -14.86 -6.72 -7.07
CA TYR A 89 -14.76 -5.60 -6.14
C TYR A 89 -16.13 -5.30 -5.55
N LEU A 90 -16.24 -5.46 -4.23
CA LEU A 90 -17.44 -5.13 -3.48
C LEU A 90 -17.47 -3.63 -3.14
N GLU A 91 -18.62 -3.01 -3.12
CA GLU A 91 -18.82 -1.59 -2.80
C GLU A 91 -18.32 -1.21 -1.39
N ASP A 92 -18.47 -2.11 -0.42
CA ASP A 92 -17.99 -1.98 0.94
C ASP A 92 -16.56 -2.52 1.13
N GLY A 93 -15.92 -2.99 0.06
CA GLY A 93 -14.60 -3.63 0.06
C GLY A 93 -13.47 -2.67 0.46
N ILE A 94 -12.39 -3.24 0.97
CA ILE A 94 -11.17 -2.53 1.40
C ILE A 94 -10.61 -1.64 0.28
N SER A 95 -10.66 -2.11 -0.95
CA SER A 95 -10.08 -1.41 -2.10
C SER A 95 -10.75 -0.04 -2.35
N LEU A 96 -12.08 0.05 -2.21
CA LEU A 96 -12.83 1.29 -2.38
C LEU A 96 -12.74 2.21 -1.15
N ASN A 97 -12.64 1.62 0.03
CA ASN A 97 -12.62 2.35 1.31
C ASN A 97 -11.20 2.58 1.84
N ARG A 98 -10.17 2.41 1.01
CA ARG A 98 -8.76 2.41 1.39
C ARG A 98 -8.35 3.59 2.28
N ASN A 99 -8.70 4.82 1.91
CA ASN A 99 -8.32 6.00 2.70
C ASN A 99 -9.05 6.07 4.03
N LYS A 100 -10.34 5.68 4.09
CA LYS A 100 -11.11 5.58 5.34
C LYS A 100 -10.50 4.55 6.28
N ILE A 101 -10.16 3.38 5.77
CA ILE A 101 -9.55 2.29 6.55
C ILE A 101 -8.19 2.70 7.11
N ARG A 102 -7.36 3.38 6.31
CA ARG A 102 -6.06 3.93 6.74
C ARG A 102 -6.21 4.96 7.85
N ARG A 103 -7.20 5.84 7.77
CA ARG A 103 -7.49 6.83 8.82
C ARG A 103 -7.97 6.18 10.12
N ASN A 104 -8.70 5.07 10.01
CA ASN A 104 -9.19 4.31 11.17
C ASN A 104 -8.12 3.40 11.80
N SER A 105 -6.99 3.18 11.11
CA SER A 105 -5.83 2.45 11.63
C SER A 105 -4.55 3.27 11.40
N PRO A 106 -4.47 4.47 12.03
CA PRO A 106 -3.44 5.44 11.72
C PRO A 106 -2.04 5.02 12.19
N LYS A 107 -1.91 4.30 13.31
CA LYS A 107 -0.62 3.83 13.83
C LYS A 107 -0.01 2.77 12.92
N ASN A 108 -0.82 1.77 12.51
CA ASN A 108 -0.39 0.74 11.56
C ASN A 108 -0.05 1.36 10.20
N THR A 109 -0.85 2.32 9.74
CA THR A 109 -0.62 3.04 8.49
C THR A 109 0.65 3.89 8.55
N LYS A 110 0.86 4.60 9.64
CA LYS A 110 2.07 5.40 9.89
C LYS A 110 3.31 4.52 9.92
N GLN A 111 3.25 3.38 10.62
CA GLN A 111 4.34 2.41 10.68
C GLN A 111 4.73 1.91 9.28
N TYR A 112 3.74 1.58 8.45
CA TYR A 112 3.97 1.18 7.07
C TYR A 112 4.74 2.24 6.28
N TYR A 113 4.31 3.50 6.34
CA TYR A 113 4.96 4.57 5.59
C TYR A 113 6.34 4.94 6.13
N LEU A 114 6.54 4.81 7.45
CA LEU A 114 7.86 4.96 8.06
C LEU A 114 8.84 3.91 7.50
N GLU A 115 8.45 2.64 7.54
CA GLU A 115 9.27 1.56 7.01
C GLU A 115 9.53 1.75 5.51
N LEU A 116 8.49 2.09 4.74
CA LEU A 116 8.60 2.30 3.29
C LEU A 116 9.58 3.43 2.94
N SER A 117 9.61 4.52 3.72
CA SER A 117 10.52 5.65 3.50
C SER A 117 12.00 5.29 3.71
N ASN A 118 12.30 4.15 4.34
CA ASN A 118 13.64 3.68 4.65
C ASN A 118 14.12 2.55 3.73
N TYR A 119 13.25 1.98 2.89
CA TYR A 119 13.69 0.97 1.91
C TYR A 119 14.49 1.61 0.77
N GLU A 120 15.29 0.79 0.10
CA GLU A 120 15.97 1.18 -1.14
C GLU A 120 14.96 1.21 -2.30
N ILE A 121 14.27 2.33 -2.42
CA ILE A 121 13.27 2.63 -3.45
C ILE A 121 13.58 4.00 -4.07
N PRO A 122 13.02 4.35 -5.24
CA PRO A 122 13.22 5.66 -5.86
C PRO A 122 12.92 6.81 -4.89
N ILE A 123 13.71 7.88 -4.93
CA ILE A 123 13.59 9.02 -4.00
C ILE A 123 12.19 9.64 -4.03
N SER A 124 11.54 9.68 -5.18
CA SER A 124 10.16 10.15 -5.32
C SER A 124 9.18 9.34 -4.48
N GLU A 125 9.39 8.02 -4.38
CA GLU A 125 8.57 7.13 -3.58
C GLU A 125 8.88 7.25 -2.07
N LYS A 126 10.16 7.48 -1.71
CA LYS A 126 10.55 7.82 -0.32
C LYS A 126 9.87 9.13 0.14
N ILE A 127 9.85 10.16 -0.72
CA ILE A 127 9.17 11.44 -0.44
C ILE A 127 7.67 11.23 -0.28
N LYS A 128 7.02 10.51 -1.20
CA LYS A 128 5.59 10.18 -1.10
C LYS A 128 5.27 9.39 0.18
N ALA A 129 6.12 8.44 0.54
CA ALA A 129 5.97 7.69 1.79
C ALA A 129 6.06 8.63 3.01
N SER A 130 7.04 9.54 3.04
CA SER A 130 7.21 10.51 4.12
C SER A 130 6.04 11.48 4.24
N ILE A 131 5.49 11.95 3.10
CA ILE A 131 4.28 12.77 3.07
C ILE A 131 3.08 12.00 3.65
N ASN A 132 2.88 10.74 3.23
CA ASN A 132 1.79 9.91 3.74
C ASN A 132 2.00 9.49 5.21
N PHE A 133 3.23 9.40 5.69
CA PHE A 133 3.52 9.22 7.13
C PHE A 133 2.86 10.35 7.94
N TRP A 134 3.01 11.60 7.54
CA TRP A 134 2.35 12.73 8.18
C TRP A 134 0.85 12.76 7.94
N ARG A 135 0.40 12.56 6.68
CA ARG A 135 -1.02 12.56 6.31
C ARG A 135 -1.86 11.65 7.20
N PHE A 136 -1.42 10.40 7.40
CA PHE A 136 -2.15 9.43 8.19
C PHE A 136 -1.71 9.41 9.66
N GLY A 137 -0.44 9.74 9.93
CA GLY A 137 0.11 9.76 11.29
C GLY A 137 -0.55 10.78 12.20
N LEU A 138 -0.98 11.93 11.67
CA LEU A 138 -1.67 12.96 12.43
C LEU A 138 -3.02 12.48 13.03
N TYR A 139 -3.66 11.46 12.45
CA TYR A 139 -4.84 10.82 13.04
C TYR A 139 -4.50 9.97 14.28
N ALA A 140 -3.25 9.60 14.51
CA ALA A 140 -2.84 8.80 15.66
C ALA A 140 -2.77 9.60 16.98
N ASN A 141 -2.82 10.93 16.91
CA ASN A 141 -2.69 11.85 18.05
C ASN A 141 -1.45 11.57 18.91
N GLU A 142 -0.33 11.22 18.27
CA GLU A 142 0.96 11.00 18.93
C GLU A 142 1.84 12.25 18.88
N SER A 143 2.93 12.26 19.64
CA SER A 143 3.85 13.40 19.70
C SER A 143 4.52 13.65 18.35
N VAL A 144 4.34 14.86 17.80
CA VAL A 144 4.97 15.31 16.55
C VAL A 144 6.50 15.26 16.68
N VAL A 145 7.06 15.65 17.83
CA VAL A 145 8.51 15.63 18.07
C VAL A 145 9.06 14.20 17.98
N LYS A 146 8.36 13.24 18.59
CA LYS A 146 8.71 11.82 18.50
C LYS A 146 8.63 11.31 17.06
N ASP A 147 7.62 11.73 16.33
CA ASP A 147 7.45 11.35 14.92
C ASP A 147 8.54 11.96 14.03
N MET A 148 8.94 13.21 14.26
CA MET A 148 10.08 13.84 13.60
C MET A 148 11.38 13.08 13.84
N SER A 149 11.63 12.65 15.07
CA SER A 149 12.80 11.84 15.40
C SER A 149 12.78 10.48 14.68
N ARG A 150 11.63 9.82 14.59
CA ARG A 150 11.47 8.52 13.91
C ARG A 150 11.66 8.59 12.41
N LEU A 151 11.05 9.59 11.77
CA LEU A 151 11.15 9.78 10.30
C LEU A 151 12.52 10.35 9.89
N GLY A 152 13.16 11.08 10.79
CA GLY A 152 14.34 11.90 10.55
C GLY A 152 13.98 13.38 10.34
N ILE A 153 14.76 14.27 10.96
CA ILE A 153 14.44 15.71 10.99
C ILE A 153 14.36 16.30 9.59
N LEU A 154 15.34 16.05 8.71
CA LEU A 154 15.37 16.60 7.36
C LEU A 154 14.17 16.13 6.51
N LYS A 155 13.85 14.84 6.54
CA LYS A 155 12.68 14.29 5.87
C LYS A 155 11.40 14.92 6.41
N SER A 156 11.33 15.12 7.73
CA SER A 156 10.16 15.71 8.38
C SER A 156 9.95 17.14 7.97
N LEU A 157 10.97 17.99 8.01
CA LEU A 157 10.89 19.41 7.61
C LEU A 157 10.42 19.54 6.14
N ALA A 158 10.88 18.66 5.26
CA ALA A 158 10.49 18.67 3.85
C ALA A 158 9.05 18.17 3.60
N THR A 159 8.49 17.33 4.48
CA THR A 159 7.27 16.59 4.17
C THR A 159 6.09 16.82 5.12
N ILE A 160 6.31 17.48 6.28
CA ILE A 160 5.24 17.71 7.25
C ILE A 160 4.17 18.67 6.70
N ILE A 161 4.55 19.73 5.98
CA ILE A 161 3.60 20.69 5.41
C ILE A 161 2.70 20.02 4.37
N PRO A 162 3.22 19.40 3.28
CA PRO A 162 2.36 18.72 2.32
C PRO A 162 1.55 17.56 2.94
N GLY A 163 2.12 16.83 3.91
CA GLY A 163 1.40 15.80 4.64
C GLY A 163 0.23 16.34 5.46
N SER A 164 0.43 17.48 6.15
CA SER A 164 -0.62 18.17 6.90
C SER A 164 -1.72 18.71 5.99
N ILE A 165 -1.38 19.28 4.84
CA ILE A 165 -2.36 19.73 3.85
C ILE A 165 -3.26 18.57 3.43
N LEU A 166 -2.67 17.43 3.06
CA LEU A 166 -3.44 16.23 2.68
C LEU A 166 -4.28 15.69 3.84
N HIS A 167 -3.77 15.75 5.08
CA HIS A 167 -4.54 15.37 6.28
C HIS A 167 -5.79 16.24 6.42
N PHE A 168 -5.65 17.56 6.33
CA PHE A 168 -6.79 18.48 6.42
C PHE A 168 -7.77 18.30 5.24
N MET A 169 -7.27 18.14 4.03
CA MET A 169 -8.11 17.80 2.87
C MET A 169 -8.93 16.52 3.12
N ASP A 170 -8.31 15.45 3.64
CA ASP A 170 -9.02 14.21 3.98
C ASP A 170 -10.08 14.41 5.06
N LYS A 171 -9.81 15.27 6.04
CA LYS A 171 -10.72 15.56 7.15
C LYS A 171 -11.94 16.37 6.69
N TYR A 172 -11.73 17.34 5.81
CA TYR A 172 -12.80 18.25 5.34
C TYR A 172 -13.48 17.77 4.07
N THR A 173 -12.79 17.05 3.18
CA THR A 173 -13.43 16.31 2.11
C THR A 173 -13.99 15.00 2.66
N SER A 174 -15.00 15.08 3.52
CA SER A 174 -15.73 13.93 4.06
C SER A 174 -16.45 13.10 2.97
N LEU A 175 -16.37 13.55 1.79
CA LEU A 175 -16.68 12.89 0.54
C LEU A 175 -15.36 12.51 -0.12
N GLY A 176 -14.65 11.54 0.43
CA GLY A 176 -13.63 10.81 -0.31
C GLY A 176 -14.24 10.11 -1.52
N LYS A 177 -14.88 10.87 -2.39
CA LYS A 177 -15.12 10.44 -3.77
C LYS A 177 -13.74 10.30 -4.36
N THR A 178 -13.30 9.09 -4.43
CA THR A 178 -12.11 8.60 -5.08
C THR A 178 -12.09 9.09 -6.53
N ILE A 179 -11.76 10.37 -6.70
CA ILE A 179 -11.44 10.92 -8.01
C ILE A 179 -10.13 10.23 -8.38
N SER A 180 -10.14 9.37 -9.41
CA SER A 180 -9.03 8.66 -10.02
C SER A 180 -8.54 7.34 -9.39
N ASP A 181 -9.39 6.50 -8.84
CA ASP A 181 -9.01 5.10 -8.67
C ASP A 181 -9.49 4.30 -9.91
N PRO A 182 -8.57 3.67 -10.69
CA PRO A 182 -8.96 2.81 -11.81
C PRO A 182 -9.98 1.74 -11.41
N LYS A 183 -9.92 1.28 -10.15
CA LYS A 183 -10.84 0.31 -9.56
C LYS A 183 -12.26 0.87 -9.39
N ALA A 184 -12.40 2.15 -9.02
CA ALA A 184 -13.70 2.80 -8.93
C ALA A 184 -14.34 3.05 -10.31
N LYS A 185 -13.52 3.19 -11.35
CA LYS A 185 -14.00 3.33 -12.74
C LYS A 185 -14.57 2.00 -13.26
N ILE A 186 -13.86 0.89 -12.98
CA ILE A 186 -14.32 -0.46 -13.34
C ILE A 186 -15.67 -0.79 -12.70
N LEU A 187 -15.84 -0.47 -11.41
CA LEU A 187 -17.13 -0.71 -10.71
C LEU A 187 -18.29 0.13 -11.24
N LYS A 188 -18.03 1.39 -11.62
CA LYS A 188 -19.07 2.22 -12.24
C LYS A 188 -19.49 1.73 -13.63
N GLU A 189 -18.59 1.11 -14.37
CA GLU A 189 -18.89 0.51 -15.67
C GLU A 189 -19.67 -0.80 -15.51
N GLN A 190 -19.42 -1.55 -14.43
CA GLN A 190 -20.14 -2.79 -14.10
C GLN A 190 -21.57 -2.54 -13.63
N SER A 191 -21.82 -1.48 -12.85
CA SER A 191 -23.17 -1.14 -12.35
C SER A 191 -24.10 -0.57 -13.42
N LYS A 192 -23.61 -0.33 -14.64
CA LYS A 192 -24.39 0.19 -15.79
C LYS A 192 -24.78 -0.88 -16.79
N LYS A 193 -24.38 -2.12 -16.56
CA LYS A 193 -24.78 -3.32 -17.32
C LYS A 193 -25.76 -4.16 -16.51
#